data_99894c9daca17cab7051103766f3232f
#
_entry.id   99894c9daca17cab7051103766f3232f
#
_cell.length_a   1.000
_cell.length_b   1.000
_cell.length_c   1.000
_cell.angle_alpha   90.00
_cell.angle_beta   90.00
_cell.angle_gamma   90.00
#
_symmetry.space_group_name_H-M   'P 1'
#
loop_
_entity.id
_entity.type
_entity.pdbx_description
1 polymer ?
#
loop_
_entity_poly.entity_id
_entity_poly.type
_entity_poly.pdbx_seq_one_letter_code
_entity_poly.pdbx_strand_id
1 'polypeptide(L)'
;IRLSLVGSEMCIRDSTHITSSVQAGKGLWVCTYYRGIEYLDIATGKFTHYNKSTVPALPSEQTWTATEAEDGKLYIGHVEGGLSILSLNDKSVKHFVHDPQNPNSLPGNDVRCIYKDTNGNIWIGTSKGLALFNANTETFTNFHNNPGNIHGALSSYIFSIKQLKDNKLWIATELNGIMILDLQQNQFLLPEQIRFEFIREGDNNYSLSNASARYIFQDSFNNIWIGTWGGGINFISNAPPAFHTWSYS
;
A
#
# COMPACT_ATOMS: atom_id res chain seq x y z
N ILE A 1 -26.54 11.13 7.87
CA ILE A 1 -26.16 12.55 8.07
C ILE A 1 -26.04 13.17 6.70
N ARG A 2 -26.95 14.06 6.34
CA ARG A 2 -26.86 14.88 5.13
C ARG A 2 -25.95 16.06 5.47
N LEU A 3 -24.67 15.98 5.09
CA LEU A 3 -23.80 17.15 5.07
C LEU A 3 -24.17 17.99 3.83
N SER A 4 -24.90 19.09 4.04
CA SER A 4 -25.07 20.09 2.99
C SER A 4 -23.86 21.01 3.04
N LEU A 5 -22.94 20.78 2.14
CA LEU A 5 -21.68 21.52 2.01
C LEU A 5 -21.88 22.63 0.96
N VAL A 6 -21.68 23.87 1.32
CA VAL A 6 -21.82 25.06 0.44
C VAL A 6 -20.49 25.79 0.38
N GLY A 7 -19.99 26.08 -0.80
CA GLY A 7 -18.76 26.86 -1.03
C GLY A 7 -17.59 26.06 -1.56
N SER A 8 -16.38 26.29 -1.06
CA SER A 8 -15.12 25.64 -1.49
C SER A 8 -15.09 24.10 -1.34
N GLU A 9 -16.12 23.54 -0.80
CA GLU A 9 -16.37 22.12 -0.55
C GLU A 9 -16.77 21.34 -1.81
N MET A 10 -16.98 22.00 -2.94
CA MET A 10 -17.25 21.34 -4.22
C MET A 10 -16.04 20.53 -4.75
N CYS A 11 -14.85 20.74 -4.21
CA CYS A 11 -13.64 20.11 -4.75
C CYS A 11 -13.59 18.59 -4.60
N ILE A 12 -14.07 17.99 -3.51
CA ILE A 12 -14.18 16.53 -3.42
C ILE A 12 -15.34 16.02 -4.29
N ARG A 13 -16.40 16.79 -4.40
CA ARG A 13 -17.58 16.44 -5.19
C ARG A 13 -17.26 16.34 -6.68
N ASP A 14 -16.28 17.10 -7.16
CA ASP A 14 -15.82 17.11 -8.54
C ASP A 14 -14.61 16.18 -8.77
N SER A 15 -13.99 15.64 -7.71
CA SER A 15 -12.94 14.62 -7.78
C SER A 15 -13.58 13.27 -8.10
N THR A 16 -13.71 12.97 -9.37
CA THR A 16 -14.38 11.74 -9.84
C THR A 16 -13.65 10.46 -9.47
N HIS A 17 -12.39 10.54 -8.98
CA HIS A 17 -11.54 9.36 -8.71
C HIS A 17 -10.75 9.53 -7.41
N ILE A 18 -11.37 9.19 -6.28
CA ILE A 18 -10.68 9.00 -5.00
C ILE A 18 -9.98 7.63 -5.07
N THR A 19 -8.69 7.60 -4.80
CA THR A 19 -7.87 6.39 -4.85
C THR A 19 -7.68 5.76 -3.48
N SER A 20 -7.47 6.59 -2.46
CA SER A 20 -7.37 6.14 -1.07
C SER A 20 -7.63 7.28 -0.09
N SER A 21 -7.82 6.92 1.18
CA SER A 21 -7.88 7.90 2.27
C SER A 21 -7.18 7.34 3.51
N VAL A 22 -6.55 8.22 4.29
CA VAL A 22 -5.92 7.87 5.56
C VAL A 22 -6.25 8.94 6.61
N GLN A 23 -6.67 8.49 7.78
CA GLN A 23 -6.83 9.40 8.92
C GLN A 23 -5.46 9.61 9.55
N ALA A 24 -5.04 10.87 9.66
CA ALA A 24 -3.77 11.27 10.20
C ALA A 24 -3.93 12.53 11.05
N GLY A 25 -3.48 12.47 12.30
CA GLY A 25 -3.65 13.57 13.23
C GLY A 25 -5.13 13.92 13.46
N LYS A 26 -5.50 15.19 13.22
CA LYS A 26 -6.85 15.73 13.43
C LYS A 26 -7.71 15.71 12.15
N GLY A 27 -7.26 15.09 11.09
CA GLY A 27 -7.93 15.18 9.80
C GLY A 27 -7.87 13.91 8.97
N LEU A 28 -8.45 14.02 7.80
CA LEU A 28 -8.47 12.97 6.79
C LEU A 28 -7.71 13.44 5.56
N TRP A 29 -6.72 12.65 5.14
CA TRP A 29 -6.03 12.83 3.88
C TRP A 29 -6.69 11.99 2.81
N VAL A 30 -7.00 12.61 1.67
CA VAL A 30 -7.70 11.98 0.54
C VAL A 30 -6.82 12.06 -0.69
N CYS A 31 -6.35 10.93 -1.18
CA CYS A 31 -5.62 10.84 -2.44
C CYS A 31 -6.58 10.87 -3.62
N THR A 32 -6.24 11.65 -4.66
CA THR A 32 -7.05 11.74 -5.87
C THR A 32 -6.22 11.50 -7.13
N TYR A 33 -6.84 10.96 -8.16
CA TYR A 33 -6.13 10.65 -9.40
C TYR A 33 -5.75 11.89 -10.23
N TYR A 34 -6.46 13.02 -10.06
CA TYR A 34 -6.27 14.18 -10.94
C TYR A 34 -5.95 15.51 -10.23
N ARG A 35 -6.00 15.55 -8.90
CA ARG A 35 -5.88 16.82 -8.15
C ARG A 35 -4.84 16.81 -7.03
N GLY A 36 -4.05 15.77 -6.93
CA GLY A 36 -3.10 15.61 -5.84
C GLY A 36 -3.72 15.03 -4.58
N ILE A 37 -3.31 15.50 -3.41
CA ILE A 37 -3.83 15.06 -2.13
C ILE A 37 -4.55 16.20 -1.42
N GLU A 38 -5.66 15.88 -0.76
CA GLU A 38 -6.49 16.82 -0.04
C GLU A 38 -6.51 16.48 1.45
N TYR A 39 -6.41 17.49 2.28
CA TYR A 39 -6.55 17.38 3.72
C TYR A 39 -7.85 17.98 4.18
N LEU A 40 -8.71 17.17 4.80
CA LEU A 40 -9.92 17.61 5.49
C LEU A 40 -9.63 17.72 6.98
N ASP A 41 -9.69 18.94 7.52
CA ASP A 41 -9.77 19.17 8.95
C ASP A 41 -11.16 18.79 9.45
N ILE A 42 -11.27 17.71 10.22
CA ILE A 42 -12.56 17.16 10.66
C ILE A 42 -13.30 18.11 11.61
N ALA A 43 -12.56 18.90 12.41
CA ALA A 43 -13.17 19.81 13.38
C ALA A 43 -13.79 21.04 12.73
N THR A 44 -13.17 21.56 11.67
CA THR A 44 -13.61 22.79 10.99
C THR A 44 -14.34 22.53 9.68
N GLY A 45 -14.27 21.31 9.14
CA GLY A 45 -14.79 20.96 7.82
C GLY A 45 -14.04 21.60 6.64
N LYS A 46 -12.88 22.19 6.88
CA LYS A 46 -12.11 22.88 5.84
C LYS A 46 -11.18 21.94 5.10
N PHE A 47 -11.08 22.13 3.78
CA PHE A 47 -10.14 21.45 2.90
C PHE A 47 -8.91 22.28 2.64
N THR A 48 -7.75 21.62 2.59
CA THR A 48 -6.48 22.16 2.13
C THR A 48 -5.97 21.25 1.01
N HIS A 49 -5.60 21.85 -0.13
CA HIS A 49 -5.17 21.14 -1.33
C HIS A 49 -3.65 21.15 -1.43
N TYR A 50 -3.07 20.02 -1.84
CA TYR A 50 -1.64 19.87 -2.13
C TYR A 50 -1.50 19.23 -3.51
N ASN A 51 -0.95 20.02 -4.46
CA ASN A 51 -0.75 19.63 -5.85
C ASN A 51 0.50 20.30 -6.43
N LYS A 52 0.68 20.27 -7.75
CA LYS A 52 1.82 20.93 -8.42
C LYS A 52 1.88 22.45 -8.27
N SER A 53 0.74 23.09 -8.04
CA SER A 53 0.62 24.56 -7.98
C SER A 53 0.60 25.10 -6.56
N THR A 54 0.61 24.24 -5.54
CA THR A 54 0.59 24.65 -4.13
C THR A 54 2.00 24.86 -3.58
N VAL A 55 2.08 25.45 -2.39
CA VAL A 55 3.33 25.53 -1.61
C VAL A 55 3.08 24.82 -0.28
N PRO A 56 3.77 23.70 -0.02
CA PRO A 56 4.73 23.00 -0.89
C PRO A 56 4.07 22.36 -2.12
N ALA A 57 4.82 22.30 -3.23
CA ALA A 57 4.35 21.66 -4.44
C ALA A 57 4.60 20.14 -4.40
N LEU A 58 3.64 19.37 -4.92
CA LEU A 58 3.84 17.95 -5.20
C LEU A 58 4.32 17.74 -6.63
N PRO A 59 5.12 16.72 -6.92
CA PRO A 59 5.64 16.45 -8.25
C PRO A 59 4.58 15.95 -9.23
N SER A 60 3.51 15.35 -8.72
CA SER A 60 2.42 14.77 -9.51
C SER A 60 1.07 15.07 -8.87
N GLU A 61 0.05 15.27 -9.71
CA GLU A 61 -1.35 15.38 -9.30
C GLU A 61 -2.05 14.02 -9.23
N GLN A 62 -1.40 12.97 -9.75
CA GLN A 62 -1.92 11.61 -9.71
C GLN A 62 -1.41 10.91 -8.45
N THR A 63 -2.10 11.11 -7.34
CA THR A 63 -1.79 10.41 -6.09
C THR A 63 -2.62 9.13 -5.96
N TRP A 64 -1.99 8.06 -5.46
CA TRP A 64 -2.64 6.77 -5.36
C TRP A 64 -2.88 6.35 -3.92
N THR A 65 -1.88 6.53 -3.06
CA THR A 65 -1.91 6.07 -1.67
C THR A 65 -1.20 7.05 -0.76
N ALA A 66 -1.57 7.07 0.51
CA ALA A 66 -0.83 7.79 1.53
C ALA A 66 -0.82 7.01 2.85
N THR A 67 0.24 7.22 3.63
CA THR A 67 0.40 6.64 4.98
C THR A 67 1.12 7.65 5.87
N GLU A 68 0.61 7.87 7.07
CA GLU A 68 1.29 8.70 8.07
C GLU A 68 2.32 7.87 8.84
N ALA A 69 3.49 8.44 9.08
CA ALA A 69 4.44 7.94 10.05
C ALA A 69 4.33 8.71 11.37
N GLU A 70 4.77 8.08 12.49
CA GLU A 70 4.69 8.66 13.84
C GLU A 70 5.49 9.96 14.01
N ASP A 71 6.43 10.23 13.14
CA ASP A 71 7.29 11.42 13.16
C ASP A 71 6.65 12.66 12.50
N GLY A 72 5.35 12.62 12.22
CA GLY A 72 4.63 13.71 11.56
C GLY A 72 4.97 13.87 10.09
N LYS A 73 5.35 12.80 9.42
CA LYS A 73 5.56 12.74 7.98
C LYS A 73 4.45 11.96 7.30
N LEU A 74 3.97 12.49 6.18
CA LEU A 74 3.03 11.82 5.30
C LEU A 74 3.78 11.31 4.08
N TYR A 75 3.75 10.00 3.89
CA TYR A 75 4.30 9.33 2.72
C TYR A 75 3.20 9.24 1.67
N ILE A 76 3.46 9.74 0.46
CA ILE A 76 2.48 9.85 -0.62
C ILE A 76 3.01 9.10 -1.84
N GLY A 77 2.30 8.08 -2.29
CA GLY A 77 2.58 7.34 -3.51
C GLY A 77 1.88 7.95 -4.71
N HIS A 78 2.62 8.12 -5.80
CA HIS A 78 2.11 8.67 -7.05
C HIS A 78 2.04 7.61 -8.14
N VAL A 79 1.13 7.82 -9.09
CA VAL A 79 1.15 7.09 -10.37
C VAL A 79 2.23 7.72 -11.25
N GLU A 80 3.23 6.93 -11.62
CA GLU A 80 4.40 7.37 -12.43
C GLU A 80 5.21 8.56 -11.85
N GLY A 81 4.86 9.01 -10.65
CA GLY A 81 5.50 10.14 -9.98
C GLY A 81 6.41 9.77 -8.82
N GLY A 82 6.58 8.49 -8.49
CA GLY A 82 7.42 8.05 -7.38
C GLY A 82 6.80 8.24 -6.00
N LEU A 83 7.64 8.49 -5.01
CA LEU A 83 7.28 8.69 -3.60
C LEU A 83 7.57 10.12 -3.17
N SER A 84 6.59 10.78 -2.55
CA SER A 84 6.82 12.04 -1.83
C SER A 84 6.69 11.85 -0.33
N ILE A 85 7.50 12.56 0.44
CA ILE A 85 7.41 12.62 1.91
C ILE A 85 7.14 14.07 2.28
N LEU A 86 5.92 14.35 2.71
CA LEU A 86 5.50 15.67 3.20
C LEU A 86 5.68 15.72 4.71
N SER A 87 6.51 16.62 5.20
CA SER A 87 6.61 16.95 6.62
C SER A 87 5.40 17.81 7.02
N LEU A 88 4.62 17.33 7.99
CA LEU A 88 3.44 18.04 8.48
C LEU A 88 3.81 19.24 9.37
N ASN A 89 5.03 19.26 9.92
CA ASN A 89 5.50 20.27 10.85
C ASN A 89 5.96 21.54 10.11
N ASP A 90 6.90 21.40 9.18
CA ASP A 90 7.53 22.53 8.45
C ASP A 90 7.04 22.66 7.00
N LYS A 91 6.15 21.79 6.57
CA LYS A 91 5.59 21.74 5.22
C LYS A 91 6.64 21.54 4.11
N SER A 92 7.79 20.94 4.43
CA SER A 92 8.76 20.55 3.43
C SER A 92 8.33 19.28 2.70
N VAL A 93 8.75 19.13 1.44
CA VAL A 93 8.51 17.93 0.64
C VAL A 93 9.85 17.39 0.14
N LYS A 94 10.11 16.11 0.40
CA LYS A 94 11.15 15.32 -0.27
C LYS A 94 10.53 14.43 -1.30
N HIS A 95 11.24 14.21 -2.40
CA HIS A 95 10.75 13.42 -3.51
C HIS A 95 11.77 12.38 -3.96
N PHE A 96 11.31 11.17 -4.21
CA PHE A 96 12.11 10.01 -4.59
C PHE A 96 11.54 9.37 -5.84
N VAL A 97 12.41 9.14 -6.81
CA VAL A 97 12.08 8.48 -8.09
C VAL A 97 13.03 7.32 -8.36
N HIS A 98 12.64 6.49 -9.28
CA HIS A 98 13.51 5.44 -9.81
C HIS A 98 14.69 6.06 -10.59
N ASP A 99 15.89 5.62 -10.26
CA ASP A 99 17.12 5.93 -10.99
C ASP A 99 17.79 4.60 -11.41
N PRO A 100 17.84 4.29 -12.72
CA PRO A 100 18.46 3.04 -13.20
C PRO A 100 19.94 2.90 -12.87
N GLN A 101 20.63 4.00 -12.57
CA GLN A 101 22.05 4.00 -12.21
C GLN A 101 22.26 3.80 -10.69
N ASN A 102 21.21 3.95 -9.89
CA ASN A 102 21.28 3.82 -8.44
C ASN A 102 20.46 2.61 -7.97
N PRO A 103 21.09 1.47 -7.62
CA PRO A 103 20.38 0.28 -7.14
C PRO A 103 19.62 0.49 -5.82
N ASN A 104 19.94 1.54 -5.07
CA ASN A 104 19.29 1.93 -3.82
C ASN A 104 18.20 3.01 -4.02
N SER A 105 17.82 3.31 -5.26
CA SER A 105 16.67 4.14 -5.58
C SER A 105 15.37 3.31 -5.56
N LEU A 106 14.23 4.00 -5.70
CA LEU A 106 12.92 3.36 -5.80
C LEU A 106 12.88 2.37 -6.98
N PRO A 107 12.31 1.15 -6.86
CA PRO A 107 12.34 0.16 -7.94
C PRO A 107 11.49 0.56 -9.16
N GLY A 108 10.46 1.39 -8.96
CA GLY A 108 9.60 1.90 -10.03
C GLY A 108 8.82 3.13 -9.57
N ASN A 109 8.46 4.00 -10.52
CA ASN A 109 7.81 5.28 -10.22
C ASN A 109 6.30 5.21 -9.96
N ASP A 110 5.66 4.07 -10.24
CA ASP A 110 4.26 3.87 -9.96
C ASP A 110 4.11 3.20 -8.58
N VAL A 111 3.83 4.01 -7.54
CA VAL A 111 3.72 3.58 -6.14
C VAL A 111 2.26 3.31 -5.81
N ARG A 112 1.91 2.04 -5.60
CA ARG A 112 0.53 1.58 -5.40
C ARG A 112 0.13 1.37 -3.95
N CYS A 113 1.07 1.02 -3.08
CA CYS A 113 0.82 0.91 -1.65
C CYS A 113 2.05 1.29 -0.83
N ILE A 114 1.77 1.81 0.35
CA ILE A 114 2.77 2.15 1.37
C ILE A 114 2.24 1.58 2.67
N TYR A 115 3.06 0.83 3.37
CA TYR A 115 2.67 0.19 4.62
C TYR A 115 3.76 0.34 5.67
N LYS A 116 3.37 0.81 6.86
CA LYS A 116 4.25 0.83 8.03
C LYS A 116 3.95 -0.41 8.88
N ASP A 117 4.95 -1.24 9.10
CA ASP A 117 4.82 -2.40 9.97
C ASP A 117 4.94 -2.04 11.46
N THR A 118 4.68 -3.00 12.33
CA THR A 118 4.74 -2.78 13.80
C THR A 118 6.14 -2.49 14.33
N ASN A 119 7.19 -2.76 13.54
CA ASN A 119 8.58 -2.42 13.87
C ASN A 119 8.97 -1.01 13.37
N GLY A 120 8.04 -0.31 12.70
CA GLY A 120 8.27 1.02 12.15
C GLY A 120 8.89 1.02 10.75
N ASN A 121 9.08 -0.13 10.12
CA ASN A 121 9.59 -0.22 8.76
C ASN A 121 8.55 0.26 7.74
N ILE A 122 9.00 1.03 6.75
CA ILE A 122 8.15 1.54 5.67
C ILE A 122 8.34 0.68 4.42
N TRP A 123 7.34 -0.12 4.12
CA TRP A 123 7.27 -0.98 2.95
C TRP A 123 6.59 -0.25 1.79
N ILE A 124 7.19 -0.30 0.62
CA ILE A 124 6.72 0.37 -0.59
C ILE A 124 6.44 -0.68 -1.67
N GLY A 125 5.20 -0.73 -2.13
CA GLY A 125 4.80 -1.54 -3.27
C GLY A 125 4.71 -0.69 -4.53
N THR A 126 5.43 -1.09 -5.57
CA THR A 126 5.48 -0.39 -6.85
C THR A 126 5.05 -1.30 -8.01
N SER A 127 4.98 -0.75 -9.22
CA SER A 127 4.78 -1.51 -10.46
C SER A 127 5.97 -2.42 -10.82
N LYS A 128 7.10 -2.26 -10.15
CA LYS A 128 8.35 -3.01 -10.41
C LYS A 128 8.83 -3.79 -9.19
N GLY A 129 7.95 -3.97 -8.21
CA GLY A 129 8.21 -4.82 -7.06
C GLY A 129 8.16 -4.12 -5.71
N LEU A 130 8.68 -4.84 -4.71
CA LEU A 130 8.71 -4.46 -3.30
C LEU A 130 10.02 -3.77 -2.95
N ALA A 131 9.92 -2.72 -2.15
CA ALA A 131 11.06 -2.05 -1.52
C ALA A 131 10.81 -1.80 -0.04
N LEU A 132 11.90 -1.72 0.73
CA LEU A 132 11.94 -1.24 2.10
C LEU A 132 12.66 0.10 2.12
N PHE A 133 12.00 1.16 2.64
CA PHE A 133 12.58 2.48 2.75
C PHE A 133 13.31 2.65 4.08
N ASN A 134 14.55 3.10 4.01
CA ASN A 134 15.35 3.50 5.18
C ASN A 134 15.28 5.02 5.35
N ALA A 135 14.55 5.48 6.35
CA ALA A 135 14.35 6.91 6.62
C ALA A 135 15.62 7.64 7.09
N ASN A 136 16.62 6.93 7.64
CA ASN A 136 17.87 7.53 8.14
C ASN A 136 18.85 7.82 7.00
N THR A 137 18.94 6.90 6.04
CA THR A 137 19.85 7.04 4.89
C THR A 137 19.15 7.55 3.64
N GLU A 138 17.81 7.62 3.66
CA GLU A 138 16.94 8.00 2.54
C GLU A 138 17.14 7.12 1.30
N THR A 139 17.37 5.82 1.52
CA THR A 139 17.64 4.82 0.49
C THR A 139 16.60 3.71 0.52
N PHE A 140 16.55 2.93 -0.56
CA PHE A 140 15.65 1.78 -0.68
C PHE A 140 16.44 0.48 -0.75
N THR A 141 15.96 -0.52 -0.03
CA THR A 141 16.36 -1.91 -0.20
C THR A 141 15.35 -2.59 -1.12
N ASN A 142 15.79 -2.99 -2.31
CA ASN A 142 14.95 -3.57 -3.35
C ASN A 142 15.02 -5.10 -3.35
N PHE A 143 13.88 -5.77 -3.47
CA PHE A 143 13.77 -7.23 -3.41
C PHE A 143 13.66 -7.91 -4.78
N HIS A 144 13.57 -7.18 -5.87
CA HIS A 144 13.41 -7.74 -7.24
C HIS A 144 14.57 -8.63 -7.69
N ASN A 145 15.79 -8.42 -7.17
CA ASN A 145 16.97 -9.22 -7.45
C ASN A 145 17.18 -10.40 -6.47
N ASN A 146 16.24 -10.66 -5.56
CA ASN A 146 16.31 -11.76 -4.64
C ASN A 146 16.35 -13.11 -5.40
N PRO A 147 17.27 -14.05 -5.11
CA PRO A 147 17.30 -15.40 -5.73
C PRO A 147 16.01 -16.20 -5.49
N GLY A 148 15.25 -15.86 -4.43
CA GLY A 148 13.92 -16.39 -4.16
C GLY A 148 12.80 -15.74 -5.01
N ASN A 149 13.12 -14.84 -5.94
CA ASN A 149 12.18 -14.23 -6.86
C ASN A 149 11.78 -15.19 -7.99
N ILE A 150 11.16 -16.30 -7.58
CA ILE A 150 10.71 -17.34 -8.50
C ILE A 150 9.53 -16.76 -9.31
N HIS A 151 9.61 -16.90 -10.63
CA HIS A 151 8.59 -16.41 -11.57
C HIS A 151 8.38 -14.87 -11.58
N GLY A 152 9.37 -14.09 -11.15
CA GLY A 152 9.28 -12.62 -11.19
C GLY A 152 8.28 -12.02 -10.20
N ALA A 153 7.86 -12.77 -9.17
CA ALA A 153 6.87 -12.32 -8.20
C ALA A 153 7.26 -11.01 -7.51
N LEU A 154 8.54 -10.87 -7.20
CA LEU A 154 9.10 -9.68 -6.54
C LEU A 154 9.32 -8.50 -7.50
N SER A 155 9.14 -8.70 -8.80
CA SER A 155 9.22 -7.67 -9.86
C SER A 155 7.83 -7.32 -10.44
N SER A 156 6.77 -7.87 -9.84
CA SER A 156 5.37 -7.65 -10.23
C SER A 156 4.80 -6.42 -9.55
N TYR A 157 3.66 -5.91 -10.05
CA TYR A 157 2.88 -4.90 -9.33
C TYR A 157 2.51 -5.40 -7.94
N ILE A 158 2.74 -4.55 -6.93
CA ILE A 158 2.34 -4.77 -5.54
C ILE A 158 1.19 -3.83 -5.22
N PHE A 159 0.02 -4.39 -4.94
CA PHE A 159 -1.21 -3.59 -4.75
C PHE A 159 -1.58 -3.35 -3.30
N SER A 160 -1.26 -4.30 -2.42
CA SER A 160 -1.59 -4.21 -1.00
C SER A 160 -0.54 -4.91 -0.17
N ILE A 161 -0.20 -4.30 0.95
CA ILE A 161 0.71 -4.86 1.96
C ILE A 161 -0.01 -4.78 3.30
N LYS A 162 -0.03 -5.89 4.05
CA LYS A 162 -0.67 -5.95 5.35
C LYS A 162 0.12 -6.87 6.29
N GLN A 163 0.51 -6.37 7.46
CA GLN A 163 0.98 -7.22 8.54
C GLN A 163 -0.20 -7.81 9.28
N LEU A 164 -0.22 -9.12 9.41
CA LEU A 164 -1.24 -9.84 10.16
C LEU A 164 -0.81 -10.07 11.61
N LYS A 165 -1.72 -10.56 12.44
CA LYS A 165 -1.47 -10.77 13.87
C LYS A 165 -0.43 -11.85 14.18
N ASP A 166 -0.14 -12.75 13.24
CA ASP A 166 0.93 -13.76 13.32
C ASP A 166 2.33 -13.19 13.01
N ASN A 167 2.44 -11.86 12.90
CA ASN A 167 3.65 -11.11 12.58
C ASN A 167 4.21 -11.38 11.18
N LYS A 168 3.39 -11.92 10.29
CA LYS A 168 3.72 -12.10 8.88
C LYS A 168 3.21 -10.94 8.04
N LEU A 169 4.04 -10.53 7.09
CA LEU A 169 3.68 -9.52 6.10
C LEU A 169 3.10 -10.21 4.87
N TRP A 170 1.84 -9.93 4.60
CA TRP A 170 1.12 -10.43 3.43
C TRP A 170 1.12 -9.38 2.34
N ILE A 171 1.47 -9.77 1.12
CA ILE A 171 1.73 -8.87 0.01
C ILE A 171 0.93 -9.35 -1.21
N ALA A 172 -0.02 -8.56 -1.65
CA ALA A 172 -0.86 -8.84 -2.82
C ALA A 172 -0.17 -8.41 -4.11
N THR A 173 -0.05 -9.32 -5.05
CA THR A 173 0.64 -9.13 -6.32
C THR A 173 -0.28 -9.29 -7.53
N GLU A 174 0.12 -8.75 -8.68
CA GLU A 174 -0.68 -8.81 -9.90
C GLU A 174 -0.79 -10.22 -10.51
N LEU A 175 0.30 -10.99 -10.50
CA LEU A 175 0.35 -12.27 -11.25
C LEU A 175 0.77 -13.47 -10.40
N ASN A 176 1.09 -13.26 -9.13
CA ASN A 176 1.68 -14.31 -8.28
C ASN A 176 0.88 -14.56 -6.99
N GLY A 177 -0.36 -14.07 -6.93
CA GLY A 177 -1.22 -14.21 -5.76
C GLY A 177 -0.72 -13.41 -4.57
N ILE A 178 -0.63 -14.07 -3.42
CA ILE A 178 -0.13 -13.50 -2.16
C ILE A 178 1.29 -14.01 -1.91
N MET A 179 2.21 -13.08 -1.66
CA MET A 179 3.51 -13.38 -1.06
C MET A 179 3.43 -13.16 0.45
N ILE A 180 4.08 -14.02 1.21
CA ILE A 180 4.11 -13.95 2.68
C ILE A 180 5.56 -13.90 3.13
N LEU A 181 5.90 -12.89 3.93
CA LEU A 181 7.19 -12.70 4.56
C LEU A 181 7.04 -12.82 6.08
N ASP A 182 7.73 -13.77 6.67
CA ASP A 182 7.83 -13.89 8.13
C ASP A 182 8.86 -12.88 8.65
N LEU A 183 8.39 -11.84 9.33
CA LEU A 183 9.25 -10.77 9.82
C LEU A 183 10.14 -11.21 10.99
N GLN A 184 9.77 -12.24 11.75
CA GLN A 184 10.59 -12.75 12.85
C GLN A 184 11.76 -13.57 12.32
N GLN A 185 11.49 -14.48 11.37
CA GLN A 185 12.52 -15.35 10.81
C GLN A 185 13.53 -14.59 9.95
N ASN A 186 13.12 -13.46 9.35
CA ASN A 186 13.94 -12.72 8.39
C ASN A 186 14.53 -11.41 8.95
N GLN A 187 14.43 -11.15 10.24
CA GLN A 187 14.81 -9.87 10.87
C GLN A 187 16.28 -9.46 10.66
N PHE A 188 17.18 -10.43 10.55
CA PHE A 188 18.64 -10.19 10.43
C PHE A 188 19.21 -10.67 9.11
N LEU A 189 18.36 -11.09 8.15
CA LEU A 189 18.84 -11.60 6.88
C LEU A 189 19.10 -10.45 5.91
N LEU A 190 20.11 -10.62 5.06
CA LEU A 190 20.30 -9.75 3.90
C LEU A 190 19.14 -9.97 2.90
N PRO A 191 18.81 -8.97 2.08
CA PRO A 191 17.67 -9.06 1.14
C PRO A 191 17.71 -10.31 0.26
N GLU A 192 18.88 -10.75 -0.17
CA GLU A 192 19.07 -11.95 -0.99
C GLU A 192 18.87 -13.27 -0.23
N GLN A 193 18.87 -13.25 1.10
CA GLN A 193 18.64 -14.42 1.96
C GLN A 193 17.19 -14.59 2.36
N ILE A 194 16.38 -13.53 2.22
CA ILE A 194 14.97 -13.54 2.56
C ILE A 194 14.23 -14.55 1.68
N ARG A 195 13.31 -15.29 2.29
CA ARG A 195 12.44 -16.25 1.63
C ARG A 195 10.99 -15.85 1.81
N PHE A 196 10.24 -15.97 0.72
CA PHE A 196 8.81 -15.73 0.68
C PHE A 196 8.05 -17.04 0.51
N GLU A 197 6.98 -17.21 1.26
CA GLU A 197 5.95 -18.21 1.00
C GLU A 197 4.93 -17.63 0.01
N PHE A 198 4.17 -18.50 -0.69
CA PHE A 198 3.21 -18.06 -1.69
C PHE A 198 1.88 -18.79 -1.54
N ILE A 199 0.77 -18.03 -1.64
CA ILE A 199 -0.57 -18.57 -1.92
C ILE A 199 -0.92 -18.17 -3.35
N ARG A 200 -1.02 -19.15 -4.24
CA ARG A 200 -1.23 -18.95 -5.68
C ARG A 200 -2.63 -19.35 -6.11
N GLU A 201 -3.00 -18.98 -7.32
CA GLU A 201 -4.18 -19.47 -8.00
C GLU A 201 -4.12 -20.99 -8.18
N GLY A 202 -5.27 -21.65 -8.04
CA GLY A 202 -5.41 -23.09 -8.23
C GLY A 202 -6.82 -23.59 -7.90
N ASP A 203 -7.04 -24.88 -8.13
CA ASP A 203 -8.36 -25.51 -8.04
C ASP A 203 -8.64 -26.16 -6.67
N ASN A 204 -7.79 -25.94 -5.67
CA ASN A 204 -7.98 -26.53 -4.34
C ASN A 204 -8.42 -25.47 -3.31
N ASN A 205 -8.92 -25.93 -2.17
CA ASN A 205 -9.45 -25.08 -1.09
C ASN A 205 -8.39 -24.20 -0.39
N TYR A 206 -7.11 -24.34 -0.72
CA TYR A 206 -5.98 -23.57 -0.16
C TYR A 206 -5.37 -22.62 -1.19
N SER A 207 -5.96 -22.53 -2.38
CA SER A 207 -5.51 -21.66 -3.45
C SER A 207 -6.43 -20.45 -3.62
N LEU A 208 -5.91 -19.43 -4.32
CA LEU A 208 -6.70 -18.26 -4.70
C LEU A 208 -7.57 -18.58 -5.93
N SER A 209 -8.68 -17.89 -6.03
CA SER A 209 -9.58 -17.92 -7.18
C SER A 209 -9.00 -17.23 -8.42
N ASN A 210 -7.97 -16.38 -8.26
CA ASN A 210 -7.26 -15.70 -9.34
C ASN A 210 -5.89 -15.23 -8.89
N ALA A 211 -4.88 -15.29 -9.77
CA ALA A 211 -3.50 -14.89 -9.52
C ALA A 211 -3.32 -13.40 -9.20
N SER A 212 -4.24 -12.55 -9.66
CA SER A 212 -4.18 -11.11 -9.45
C SER A 212 -4.88 -10.72 -8.14
N ALA A 213 -4.14 -10.74 -7.03
CA ALA A 213 -4.61 -10.25 -5.75
C ALA A 213 -4.51 -8.72 -5.69
N ARG A 214 -5.56 -8.05 -5.20
CA ARG A 214 -5.67 -6.58 -5.17
C ARG A 214 -5.67 -5.98 -3.79
N TYR A 215 -6.31 -6.64 -2.82
CA TYR A 215 -6.48 -6.09 -1.50
C TYR A 215 -6.50 -7.19 -0.45
N ILE A 216 -5.90 -6.92 0.71
CA ILE A 216 -5.86 -7.81 1.88
C ILE A 216 -6.49 -7.08 3.06
N PHE A 217 -7.49 -7.71 3.68
CA PHE A 217 -8.15 -7.20 4.88
C PHE A 217 -8.21 -8.28 5.94
N GLN A 218 -7.85 -7.93 7.18
CA GLN A 218 -8.07 -8.77 8.35
C GLN A 218 -9.16 -8.16 9.21
N ASP A 219 -10.23 -8.92 9.47
CA ASP A 219 -11.33 -8.44 10.29
C ASP A 219 -11.04 -8.57 11.80
N SER A 220 -11.97 -8.09 12.62
CA SER A 220 -11.86 -8.13 14.09
C SER A 220 -11.84 -9.55 14.67
N PHE A 221 -12.30 -10.55 13.93
CA PHE A 221 -12.26 -11.97 14.28
C PHE A 221 -11.00 -12.67 13.78
N ASN A 222 -10.06 -11.92 13.17
CA ASN A 222 -8.83 -12.38 12.53
C ASN A 222 -9.04 -13.23 11.27
N ASN A 223 -10.21 -13.20 10.67
CA ASN A 223 -10.39 -13.77 9.35
C ASN A 223 -9.70 -12.89 8.31
N ILE A 224 -9.20 -13.52 7.25
CA ILE A 224 -8.49 -12.83 6.17
C ILE A 224 -9.39 -12.83 4.93
N TRP A 225 -9.56 -11.67 4.35
CA TRP A 225 -10.31 -11.42 3.13
C TRP A 225 -9.36 -10.94 2.04
N ILE A 226 -9.35 -11.60 0.89
CA ILE A 226 -8.48 -11.26 -0.23
C ILE A 226 -9.36 -10.98 -1.44
N GLY A 227 -9.38 -9.73 -1.88
CA GLY A 227 -10.03 -9.33 -3.13
C GLY A 227 -9.11 -9.62 -4.31
N THR A 228 -9.63 -10.24 -5.36
CA THR A 228 -8.90 -10.56 -6.60
C THR A 228 -9.51 -9.88 -7.81
N TRP A 229 -8.73 -9.71 -8.87
CA TRP A 229 -9.22 -9.12 -10.12
C TRP A 229 -9.94 -10.17 -10.96
N GLY A 230 -11.26 -10.08 -11.00
CA GLY A 230 -12.11 -11.00 -11.78
C GLY A 230 -12.40 -12.36 -11.12
N GLY A 231 -11.73 -12.72 -10.02
CA GLY A 231 -11.95 -13.98 -9.29
C GLY A 231 -12.80 -13.82 -8.01
N GLY A 232 -13.34 -12.62 -7.73
CA GLY A 232 -14.14 -12.36 -6.54
C GLY A 232 -13.32 -12.22 -5.27
N ILE A 233 -13.84 -12.77 -4.15
CA ILE A 233 -13.25 -12.63 -2.82
C ILE A 233 -12.89 -14.02 -2.28
N ASN A 234 -11.66 -14.17 -1.81
CA ASN A 234 -11.20 -15.35 -1.07
C ASN A 234 -11.30 -15.05 0.42
N PHE A 235 -11.79 -16.03 1.19
CA PHE A 235 -11.98 -15.94 2.61
C PHE A 235 -11.22 -17.05 3.32
N ILE A 236 -10.38 -16.67 4.29
CA ILE A 236 -9.64 -17.60 5.15
C ILE A 236 -10.15 -17.41 6.57
N SER A 237 -10.85 -18.41 7.09
CA SER A 237 -11.37 -18.41 8.45
C SER A 237 -10.25 -18.61 9.47
N ASN A 238 -10.26 -17.81 10.53
CA ASN A 238 -9.42 -18.02 11.71
C ASN A 238 -10.02 -19.05 12.68
N ALA A 239 -11.31 -19.41 12.52
CA ALA A 239 -11.93 -20.45 13.31
C ALA A 239 -11.35 -21.83 12.91
N PRO A 240 -11.15 -22.77 13.86
CA PRO A 240 -10.87 -24.14 13.48
C PRO A 240 -11.99 -24.62 12.54
N PRO A 241 -11.68 -25.45 11.52
CA PRO A 241 -12.67 -25.87 10.55
C PRO A 241 -13.83 -26.56 11.24
N ALA A 242 -14.93 -25.82 11.44
CA ALA A 242 -16.21 -26.42 11.77
C ALA A 242 -16.67 -27.08 10.46
N PHE A 243 -16.73 -28.42 10.46
CA PHE A 243 -17.22 -29.20 9.33
C PHE A 243 -18.68 -28.84 9.05
N HIS A 244 -18.93 -27.97 8.09
CA HIS A 244 -20.23 -27.79 7.48
C HIS A 244 -20.16 -28.36 6.07
N THR A 245 -20.53 -29.61 5.92
CA THR A 245 -20.74 -30.22 4.61
C THR A 245 -22.13 -29.81 4.11
N TRP A 246 -22.17 -28.87 3.18
CA TRP A 246 -23.37 -28.61 2.40
C TRP A 246 -23.27 -29.44 1.13
N SER A 247 -23.91 -30.65 1.13
CA SER A 247 -24.11 -31.41 -0.09
C SER A 247 -25.44 -31.00 -0.72
N TYR A 248 -25.43 -30.46 -1.92
CA TYR A 248 -26.63 -30.43 -2.75
C TYR A 248 -26.82 -31.81 -3.33
N SER A 249 -27.98 -32.43 -3.01
CA SER A 249 -28.53 -33.61 -3.68
C SER A 249 -29.25 -33.17 -4.97
#